data_ad1c63fa666f2e117f39f1d2f96e6c66
#
_entry.id   ad1c63fa666f2e117f39f1d2f96e6c66
#
_cell.length_a   1.000
_cell.length_b   1.000
_cell.length_c   1.000
_cell.angle_alpha   90.00
_cell.angle_beta   90.00
_cell.angle_gamma   90.00
#
_symmetry.space_group_name_H-M   'P 1'
#
loop_
_entity.id
_entity.type
_entity.pdbx_description
1 polymer ?
#
loop_
_entity_poly.entity_id
_entity_poly.type
_entity_poly.pdbx_seq_one_letter_code
_entity_poly.pdbx_strand_id
1 'polypeptide(L)'
;MTKQELLIGKHPDNSHPYGKWLAANDLPDSYMKCHRELTEITAVDDELIEWMAKKIINHHYTQFRISRLKEKYKSLCFAKYAEQHRKLPITDKVKKGNATEILLTDYIQASQKKEFIKVYKLKYNPNVDQAIKGDDTLMVDLFEENGNEKIKIYLGESKFRTTPQKNVVEDITKSLNKDTLPLSYTFLVEEIAKSDELLARKLDDYIVQDIKDRGDLIYVGLLLSNTKTSETVEKHLNSDNSNLVFISIGIGQPEEFIKSIFEKAEELISNPDLL
;
A
#
# COMPACT_ATOMS: atom_id res chain seq x y z
N MET A 1 12.63 -12.90 -16.98
CA MET A 1 12.08 -12.27 -15.76
C MET A 1 12.86 -10.98 -15.54
N THR A 2 12.19 -9.85 -15.46
CA THR A 2 12.82 -8.55 -15.22
C THR A 2 13.26 -8.45 -13.75
N LYS A 3 14.09 -7.46 -13.41
CA LYS A 3 14.47 -7.20 -12.01
C LYS A 3 13.26 -6.78 -11.18
N GLN A 4 12.36 -5.99 -11.76
CA GLN A 4 11.10 -5.61 -11.13
C GLN A 4 10.26 -6.85 -10.78
N GLU A 5 10.12 -7.80 -11.73
CA GLU A 5 9.41 -9.06 -11.46
C GLU A 5 10.08 -9.89 -10.34
N LEU A 6 11.41 -9.91 -10.27
CA LEU A 6 12.14 -10.61 -9.23
C LEU A 6 11.87 -10.02 -7.84
N LEU A 7 11.83 -8.69 -7.74
CA LEU A 7 11.69 -7.98 -6.47
C LEU A 7 10.24 -7.89 -6.02
N ILE A 8 9.31 -7.48 -6.89
CA ILE A 8 7.92 -7.17 -6.52
C ILE A 8 6.87 -8.05 -7.23
N GLY A 9 7.27 -9.08 -7.95
CA GLY A 9 6.37 -10.00 -8.65
C GLY A 9 5.91 -9.49 -10.02
N LYS A 10 5.20 -10.37 -10.74
CA LYS A 10 4.63 -10.04 -12.05
C LYS A 10 3.39 -9.16 -11.89
N HIS A 11 3.22 -8.23 -12.83
CA HIS A 11 1.95 -7.50 -12.92
C HIS A 11 0.76 -8.49 -13.01
N PRO A 12 -0.33 -8.26 -12.25
CA PRO A 12 -1.52 -9.09 -12.32
C PRO A 12 -2.10 -9.17 -13.74
N ASP A 13 -2.63 -10.31 -14.11
CA ASP A 13 -3.29 -10.51 -15.40
C ASP A 13 -4.70 -9.89 -15.44
N ASN A 14 -5.36 -9.93 -16.60
CA ASN A 14 -6.69 -9.33 -16.82
C ASN A 14 -7.84 -10.00 -16.04
N SER A 15 -7.58 -11.04 -15.26
CA SER A 15 -8.56 -11.57 -14.30
C SER A 15 -8.62 -10.76 -13.01
N HIS A 16 -7.59 -9.96 -12.75
CA HIS A 16 -7.47 -9.11 -11.56
C HIS A 16 -7.80 -7.64 -11.92
N PRO A 17 -8.45 -6.85 -11.02
CA PRO A 17 -8.77 -5.45 -11.29
C PRO A 17 -7.58 -4.59 -11.73
N TYR A 18 -6.40 -4.77 -11.14
CA TYR A 18 -5.20 -4.07 -11.61
C TYR A 18 -4.84 -4.40 -13.06
N GLY A 19 -4.92 -5.67 -13.47
CA GLY A 19 -4.61 -6.06 -14.85
C GLY A 19 -5.66 -5.60 -15.87
N LYS A 20 -6.93 -5.47 -15.45
CA LYS A 20 -7.98 -4.85 -16.27
C LYS A 20 -7.77 -3.35 -16.44
N TRP A 21 -7.32 -2.67 -15.40
CA TRP A 21 -7.21 -1.21 -15.34
C TRP A 21 -5.90 -0.67 -15.90
N LEU A 22 -4.78 -1.32 -15.57
CA LEU A 22 -3.42 -0.84 -15.84
C LEU A 22 -2.64 -1.80 -16.73
N ALA A 23 -1.88 -1.26 -17.68
CA ALA A 23 -0.79 -1.98 -18.33
C ALA A 23 0.51 -1.72 -17.57
N ALA A 24 1.34 -2.75 -17.41
CA ALA A 24 2.65 -2.63 -16.83
C ALA A 24 3.74 -2.71 -17.90
N ASN A 25 4.72 -1.84 -17.77
CA ASN A 25 5.95 -1.85 -18.57
C ASN A 25 7.14 -1.75 -17.61
N ASP A 26 7.91 -2.83 -17.51
CA ASP A 26 9.16 -2.84 -16.74
C ASP A 26 10.26 -2.22 -17.62
N LEU A 27 10.62 -0.98 -17.31
CA LEU A 27 11.67 -0.28 -18.07
C LEU A 27 13.02 -0.97 -17.84
N PRO A 28 13.94 -0.94 -18.84
CA PRO A 28 15.23 -1.58 -18.72
C PRO A 28 15.96 -1.14 -17.45
N ASP A 29 16.40 -2.12 -16.67
CA ASP A 29 17.18 -1.86 -15.46
C ASP A 29 18.52 -1.21 -15.82
N SER A 30 18.91 -0.22 -15.04
CA SER A 30 20.24 0.37 -15.07
C SER A 30 20.79 0.41 -13.65
N TYR A 31 22.07 0.69 -13.50
CA TYR A 31 22.73 0.74 -12.19
C TYR A 31 21.98 1.63 -11.17
N MET A 32 21.32 2.69 -11.66
CA MET A 32 20.68 3.71 -10.81
C MET A 32 19.15 3.74 -10.93
N LYS A 33 18.56 2.84 -11.72
CA LYS A 33 17.11 2.87 -12.00
C LYS A 33 16.54 1.46 -12.11
N CYS A 34 15.50 1.20 -11.33
CA CYS A 34 14.63 0.04 -11.46
C CYS A 34 13.19 0.55 -11.39
N HIS A 35 12.53 0.68 -12.56
CA HIS A 35 11.28 1.39 -12.69
C HIS A 35 10.22 0.52 -13.37
N ARG A 36 9.06 0.37 -12.71
CA ARG A 36 7.85 -0.19 -13.31
C ARG A 36 6.88 0.94 -13.60
N GLU A 37 6.57 1.12 -14.85
CA GLU A 37 5.51 2.01 -15.33
C GLU A 37 4.17 1.29 -15.32
N LEU A 38 3.14 1.93 -14.73
CA LEU A 38 1.75 1.50 -14.79
C LEU A 38 0.94 2.60 -15.47
N THR A 39 0.33 2.26 -16.60
CA THR A 39 -0.44 3.21 -17.43
C THR A 39 -1.89 2.75 -17.52
N GLU A 40 -2.81 3.66 -17.35
CA GLU A 40 -4.25 3.42 -17.50
C GLU A 40 -4.57 2.97 -18.94
N ILE A 41 -5.22 1.79 -19.06
CA ILE A 41 -5.64 1.22 -20.36
C ILE A 41 -7.16 1.18 -20.51
N THR A 42 -7.89 1.20 -19.39
CA THR A 42 -9.35 1.33 -19.37
C THR A 42 -9.74 2.46 -18.45
N ALA A 43 -10.79 3.21 -18.81
CA ALA A 43 -11.33 4.22 -17.91
C ALA A 43 -11.76 3.57 -16.58
N VAL A 44 -11.65 4.34 -15.51
CA VAL A 44 -12.15 3.94 -14.19
C VAL A 44 -13.65 3.70 -14.27
N ASP A 45 -14.09 2.51 -13.93
CA ASP A 45 -15.49 2.11 -13.91
C ASP A 45 -16.00 1.86 -12.46
N ASP A 46 -17.31 1.62 -12.33
CA ASP A 46 -17.95 1.40 -11.04
C ASP A 46 -17.44 0.11 -10.35
N GLU A 47 -17.06 -0.93 -11.12
CA GLU A 47 -16.52 -2.18 -10.58
C GLU A 47 -15.17 -1.95 -9.89
N LEU A 48 -14.28 -1.20 -10.54
CA LEU A 48 -12.99 -0.81 -9.97
C LEU A 48 -13.15 0.10 -8.76
N ILE A 49 -14.06 1.09 -8.83
CA ILE A 49 -14.34 2.02 -7.72
C ILE A 49 -14.84 1.23 -6.50
N GLU A 50 -15.81 0.32 -6.68
CA GLU A 50 -16.34 -0.47 -5.59
C GLU A 50 -15.29 -1.41 -4.99
N TRP A 51 -14.50 -2.06 -5.85
CA TRP A 51 -13.41 -2.92 -5.40
C TRP A 51 -12.39 -2.16 -4.56
N MET A 52 -11.95 -0.97 -5.01
CA MET A 52 -11.04 -0.11 -4.27
C MET A 52 -11.67 0.44 -2.98
N ALA A 53 -12.94 0.80 -3.00
CA ALA A 53 -13.67 1.25 -1.81
C ALA A 53 -13.69 0.16 -0.71
N LYS A 54 -13.89 -1.12 -1.09
CA LYS A 54 -13.78 -2.25 -0.16
C LYS A 54 -12.36 -2.39 0.42
N LYS A 55 -11.32 -2.13 -0.38
CA LYS A 55 -9.93 -2.08 0.12
C LYS A 55 -9.73 -0.94 1.12
N ILE A 56 -10.21 0.26 0.80
CA ILE A 56 -10.19 1.41 1.72
C ILE A 56 -10.83 1.03 3.06
N ILE A 57 -12.02 0.43 3.04
CA ILE A 57 -12.72 0.00 4.26
C ILE A 57 -11.89 -1.03 5.04
N ASN A 58 -11.36 -2.04 4.38
CA ASN A 58 -10.58 -3.10 5.03
C ASN A 58 -9.27 -2.59 5.66
N HIS A 59 -8.67 -1.53 5.12
CA HIS A 59 -7.49 -0.90 5.70
C HIS A 59 -7.80 0.03 6.88
N HIS A 60 -9.02 0.56 6.99
CA HIS A 60 -9.42 1.50 8.05
C HIS A 60 -10.22 0.84 9.18
N TYR A 61 -11.00 -0.20 8.87
CA TYR A 61 -11.89 -0.85 9.83
C TYR A 61 -11.43 -2.27 10.17
N THR A 62 -11.53 -2.63 11.45
CA THR A 62 -11.40 -4.03 11.88
C THR A 62 -12.65 -4.81 11.50
N GLN A 63 -12.53 -6.14 11.35
CA GLN A 63 -13.70 -7.02 11.11
C GLN A 63 -14.73 -6.91 12.23
N PHE A 64 -14.27 -6.78 13.48
CA PHE A 64 -15.15 -6.50 14.61
C PHE A 64 -15.98 -5.23 14.37
N ARG A 65 -15.36 -4.14 13.90
CA ARG A 65 -16.09 -2.88 13.67
C ARG A 65 -17.08 -3.01 12.52
N ILE A 66 -16.70 -3.68 11.43
CA ILE A 66 -17.59 -3.95 10.29
C ILE A 66 -18.81 -4.75 10.75
N SER A 67 -18.61 -5.83 11.54
CA SER A 67 -19.71 -6.63 12.09
C SER A 67 -20.65 -5.79 12.95
N ARG A 68 -20.08 -4.92 13.81
CA ARG A 68 -20.89 -4.03 14.66
C ARG A 68 -21.68 -2.99 13.86
N LEU A 69 -21.14 -2.47 12.75
CA LEU A 69 -21.88 -1.59 11.83
C LEU A 69 -23.09 -2.35 11.23
N LYS A 70 -22.90 -3.58 10.77
CA LYS A 70 -23.98 -4.43 10.24
C LYS A 70 -25.07 -4.70 11.27
N GLU A 71 -24.69 -5.05 12.50
CA GLU A 71 -25.65 -5.28 13.60
C GLU A 71 -26.45 -4.01 13.96
N LYS A 72 -25.79 -2.85 13.91
CA LYS A 72 -26.40 -1.56 14.27
C LYS A 72 -27.15 -0.90 13.13
N TYR A 73 -26.95 -1.33 11.89
CA TYR A 73 -27.57 -0.72 10.71
C TYR A 73 -29.11 -0.65 10.80
N LYS A 74 -29.74 -1.71 11.33
CA LYS A 74 -31.21 -1.78 11.52
C LYS A 74 -31.67 -1.06 12.79
N SER A 75 -30.77 -0.49 13.56
CA SER A 75 -31.08 0.22 14.81
C SER A 75 -31.39 1.69 14.53
N LEU A 76 -32.30 2.28 15.27
CA LEU A 76 -32.64 3.72 15.19
C LEU A 76 -31.43 4.63 15.50
N CYS A 77 -30.40 4.13 16.17
CA CYS A 77 -29.18 4.85 16.52
C CYS A 77 -28.04 4.66 15.51
N PHE A 78 -28.27 3.99 14.37
CA PHE A 78 -27.20 3.62 13.43
C PHE A 78 -26.37 4.82 12.96
N ALA A 79 -27.00 5.88 12.49
CA ALA A 79 -26.29 7.08 11.99
C ALA A 79 -25.35 7.68 13.05
N LYS A 80 -25.82 7.81 14.29
CA LYS A 80 -25.02 8.29 15.42
C LYS A 80 -23.87 7.33 15.76
N TYR A 81 -24.13 6.04 15.70
CA TYR A 81 -23.11 5.02 15.91
C TYR A 81 -22.02 5.05 14.82
N ALA A 82 -22.42 5.17 13.53
CA ALA A 82 -21.49 5.27 12.42
C ALA A 82 -20.62 6.53 12.51
N GLU A 83 -21.21 7.67 12.86
CA GLU A 83 -20.48 8.92 13.08
C GLU A 83 -19.46 8.82 14.22
N GLN A 84 -19.85 8.30 15.37
CA GLN A 84 -18.97 8.15 16.54
C GLN A 84 -17.81 7.18 16.28
N HIS A 85 -17.97 6.24 15.36
CA HIS A 85 -16.97 5.23 15.03
C HIS A 85 -16.37 5.41 13.64
N ARG A 86 -16.48 6.62 13.10
CA ARG A 86 -15.87 6.95 11.80
C ARG A 86 -14.38 6.68 11.82
N LYS A 87 -13.91 5.98 10.77
CA LYS A 87 -12.50 5.66 10.55
C LYS A 87 -11.98 6.20 9.21
N LEU A 88 -12.88 6.60 8.30
CA LEU A 88 -12.48 7.20 7.03
C LEU A 88 -12.09 8.68 7.24
N PRO A 89 -11.01 9.14 6.62
CA PRO A 89 -10.57 10.53 6.69
C PRO A 89 -11.57 11.48 6.01
N ILE A 90 -11.61 12.72 6.49
CA ILE A 90 -12.46 13.78 5.94
C ILE A 90 -11.67 14.63 4.95
N THR A 91 -10.41 14.96 5.31
CA THR A 91 -9.61 15.90 4.50
C THR A 91 -9.02 15.24 3.27
N ASP A 92 -9.05 15.93 2.12
CA ASP A 92 -8.53 15.42 0.85
C ASP A 92 -7.04 15.07 0.92
N LYS A 93 -6.27 15.83 1.69
CA LYS A 93 -4.84 15.55 1.86
C LYS A 93 -4.60 14.16 2.46
N VAL A 94 -5.38 13.78 3.49
CA VAL A 94 -5.25 12.48 4.15
C VAL A 94 -5.85 11.38 3.28
N LYS A 95 -6.98 11.63 2.59
CA LYS A 95 -7.54 10.69 1.60
C LYS A 95 -6.51 10.32 0.53
N LYS A 96 -5.83 11.32 -0.05
CA LYS A 96 -4.80 11.13 -1.07
C LYS A 96 -3.61 10.31 -0.56
N GLY A 97 -3.14 10.58 0.65
CA GLY A 97 -2.08 9.80 1.29
C GLY A 97 -2.50 8.35 1.54
N ASN A 98 -3.63 8.15 2.22
CA ASN A 98 -4.12 6.81 2.53
C ASN A 98 -4.42 5.98 1.27
N ALA A 99 -4.97 6.59 0.21
CA ALA A 99 -5.21 5.89 -1.05
C ALA A 99 -3.93 5.36 -1.68
N THR A 100 -2.86 6.16 -1.73
CA THR A 100 -1.57 5.72 -2.31
C THR A 100 -0.89 4.65 -1.48
N GLU A 101 -0.96 4.73 -0.14
CA GLU A 101 -0.48 3.69 0.77
C GLU A 101 -1.21 2.36 0.54
N ILE A 102 -2.53 2.40 0.40
CA ILE A 102 -3.36 1.21 0.14
C ILE A 102 -3.06 0.64 -1.24
N LEU A 103 -2.97 1.48 -2.26
CA LEU A 103 -2.60 1.06 -3.62
C LEU A 103 -1.25 0.35 -3.64
N LEU A 104 -0.23 0.89 -2.97
CA LEU A 104 1.09 0.29 -2.90
C LEU A 104 1.05 -1.10 -2.25
N THR A 105 0.42 -1.19 -1.08
CA THR A 105 0.30 -2.44 -0.32
C THR A 105 -0.43 -3.51 -1.12
N ASP A 106 -1.61 -3.19 -1.65
CA ASP A 106 -2.43 -4.15 -2.39
C ASP A 106 -1.80 -4.53 -3.74
N TYR A 107 -1.13 -3.61 -4.43
CA TYR A 107 -0.45 -3.91 -5.68
C TYR A 107 0.69 -4.91 -5.49
N ILE A 108 1.53 -4.74 -4.47
CA ILE A 108 2.62 -5.70 -4.19
C ILE A 108 2.03 -7.09 -3.89
N GLN A 109 0.97 -7.17 -3.07
CA GLN A 109 0.32 -8.44 -2.78
C GLN A 109 -0.24 -9.13 -4.03
N ALA A 110 -0.94 -8.37 -4.86
CA ALA A 110 -1.51 -8.87 -6.10
C ALA A 110 -0.42 -9.36 -7.08
N SER A 111 0.70 -8.62 -7.17
CA SER A 111 1.82 -8.97 -8.04
C SER A 111 2.58 -10.20 -7.56
N GLN A 112 2.74 -10.38 -6.26
CA GLN A 112 3.39 -11.55 -5.66
C GLN A 112 2.45 -12.76 -5.56
N LYS A 113 1.15 -12.57 -5.69
CA LYS A 113 0.11 -13.61 -5.49
C LYS A 113 0.23 -14.31 -4.14
N LYS A 114 0.59 -13.54 -3.09
CA LYS A 114 0.84 -14.04 -1.73
C LYS A 114 0.14 -13.19 -0.68
N GLU A 115 -0.23 -13.83 0.41
CA GLU A 115 -0.54 -13.13 1.66
C GLU A 115 0.74 -12.85 2.42
N PHE A 116 0.89 -11.60 2.88
CA PHE A 116 2.01 -11.16 3.70
C PHE A 116 1.58 -10.98 5.15
N ILE A 117 2.51 -11.17 6.06
CA ILE A 117 2.36 -10.72 7.45
C ILE A 117 2.42 -9.19 7.43
N LYS A 118 1.36 -8.55 7.91
CA LYS A 118 1.22 -7.10 7.90
C LYS A 118 0.22 -6.62 8.94
N VAL A 119 0.38 -5.38 9.35
CA VAL A 119 -0.59 -4.69 10.18
C VAL A 119 -1.04 -3.43 9.45
N TYR A 120 -2.35 -3.29 9.28
CA TYR A 120 -2.93 -2.09 8.70
C TYR A 120 -2.95 -0.96 9.73
N LYS A 121 -1.92 -0.12 9.75
CA LYS A 121 -1.77 0.97 10.73
C LYS A 121 -2.98 1.91 10.78
N LEU A 122 -3.67 2.11 9.66
CA LEU A 122 -4.83 2.99 9.57
C LEU A 122 -6.00 2.54 10.46
N LYS A 123 -6.11 1.23 10.79
CA LYS A 123 -7.11 0.70 11.73
C LYS A 123 -6.95 1.25 13.14
N TYR A 124 -5.73 1.58 13.52
CA TYR A 124 -5.34 2.01 14.87
C TYR A 124 -5.21 3.53 14.99
N ASN A 125 -5.49 4.27 13.90
CA ASN A 125 -5.40 5.72 13.91
C ASN A 125 -6.45 6.33 14.85
N PRO A 126 -6.06 7.01 15.93
CA PRO A 126 -6.99 7.67 16.84
C PRO A 126 -7.58 8.96 16.25
N ASN A 127 -6.87 9.59 15.30
CA ASN A 127 -7.31 10.80 14.61
C ASN A 127 -7.27 10.58 13.10
N VAL A 128 -8.44 10.34 12.51
CA VAL A 128 -8.59 9.95 11.09
C VAL A 128 -8.08 10.98 10.09
N ASP A 129 -8.00 12.25 10.48
CA ASP A 129 -7.52 13.35 9.65
C ASP A 129 -6.05 13.72 9.90
N GLN A 130 -5.33 12.89 10.65
CA GLN A 130 -3.92 13.08 10.91
C GLN A 130 -3.11 11.93 10.34
N ALA A 131 -2.04 12.25 9.59
CA ALA A 131 -1.13 11.24 9.09
C ALA A 131 -0.41 10.52 10.24
N ILE A 132 -0.40 9.19 10.22
CA ILE A 132 0.40 8.40 11.17
C ILE A 132 1.86 8.45 10.69
N LYS A 133 2.77 8.76 11.62
CA LYS A 133 4.21 8.69 11.36
C LYS A 133 4.66 7.23 11.18
N GLY A 134 5.60 7.00 10.29
CA GLY A 134 6.16 5.70 9.95
C GLY A 134 6.14 5.47 8.45
N ASP A 135 6.62 4.31 8.02
CA ASP A 135 6.59 3.95 6.60
C ASP A 135 5.15 3.72 6.16
N ASP A 136 4.89 4.04 4.88
CA ASP A 136 3.55 3.89 4.32
C ASP A 136 3.17 2.42 4.19
N THR A 137 4.13 1.56 3.88
CA THR A 137 3.92 0.12 3.73
C THR A 137 5.03 -0.65 4.42
N LEU A 138 4.64 -1.62 5.25
CA LEU A 138 5.52 -2.63 5.82
C LEU A 138 4.84 -3.99 5.71
N MET A 139 5.49 -4.92 5.01
CA MET A 139 5.01 -6.29 4.85
C MET A 139 6.18 -7.26 5.03
N VAL A 140 5.90 -8.43 5.60
CA VAL A 140 6.88 -9.48 5.82
C VAL A 140 6.42 -10.74 5.10
N ASP A 141 7.30 -11.31 4.29
CA ASP A 141 7.15 -12.62 3.62
C ASP A 141 8.00 -13.64 4.36
N LEU A 142 7.36 -14.61 4.99
CA LEU A 142 8.03 -15.80 5.51
C LEU A 142 7.86 -16.92 4.49
N PHE A 143 8.97 -17.50 4.06
CA PHE A 143 8.96 -18.59 3.10
C PHE A 143 10.07 -19.60 3.38
N GLU A 144 9.93 -20.79 2.84
CA GLU A 144 10.94 -21.85 2.95
C GLU A 144 11.75 -21.93 1.64
N GLU A 145 13.07 -21.92 1.76
CA GLU A 145 13.97 -22.10 0.64
C GLU A 145 15.05 -23.13 1.00
N ASN A 146 15.11 -24.23 0.24
CA ASN A 146 16.06 -25.34 0.49
C ASN A 146 16.00 -25.92 1.92
N GLY A 147 14.80 -26.01 2.50
CA GLY A 147 14.58 -26.50 3.86
C GLY A 147 14.95 -25.52 4.98
N ASN A 148 15.26 -24.27 4.62
CA ASN A 148 15.52 -23.20 5.57
C ASN A 148 14.43 -22.14 5.49
N GLU A 149 13.95 -21.67 6.64
CA GLU A 149 13.04 -20.54 6.72
C GLU A 149 13.79 -19.26 6.36
N LYS A 150 13.19 -18.46 5.49
CA LYS A 150 13.71 -17.18 5.00
C LYS A 150 12.69 -16.08 5.24
N ILE A 151 13.18 -14.87 5.42
CA ILE A 151 12.38 -13.66 5.59
C ILE A 151 12.72 -12.69 4.47
N LYS A 152 11.68 -12.06 3.90
CA LYS A 152 11.82 -10.83 3.11
C LYS A 152 10.94 -9.75 3.69
N ILE A 153 11.46 -8.54 3.77
CA ILE A 153 10.73 -7.37 4.28
C ILE A 153 10.55 -6.37 3.14
N TYR A 154 9.31 -5.95 2.92
CA TYR A 154 8.95 -4.93 1.96
C TYR A 154 8.69 -3.62 2.69
N LEU A 155 9.48 -2.60 2.37
CA LEU A 155 9.34 -1.24 2.89
C LEU A 155 8.88 -0.33 1.76
N GLY A 156 7.81 0.42 1.99
CA GLY A 156 7.22 1.25 0.97
C GLY A 156 7.03 2.71 1.37
N GLU A 157 7.25 3.60 0.42
CA GLU A 157 6.91 5.02 0.50
C GLU A 157 6.08 5.40 -0.71
N SER A 158 4.93 6.02 -0.49
CA SER A 158 4.01 6.40 -1.54
C SER A 158 3.65 7.89 -1.50
N LYS A 159 3.44 8.50 -2.65
CA LYS A 159 3.01 9.90 -2.74
C LYS A 159 1.95 10.07 -3.82
N PHE A 160 1.06 11.02 -3.55
CA PHE A 160 0.14 11.56 -4.53
C PHE A 160 0.59 12.95 -4.98
N ARG A 161 0.45 13.21 -6.27
CA ARG A 161 0.52 14.57 -6.83
C ARG A 161 -0.43 14.68 -8.01
N THR A 162 -1.11 15.82 -8.15
CA THR A 162 -1.92 16.09 -9.35
C THR A 162 -1.03 16.18 -10.59
N THR A 163 0.12 16.81 -10.45
CA THR A 163 1.17 16.88 -11.48
C THR A 163 2.47 16.34 -10.91
N PRO A 164 3.14 15.41 -11.60
CA PRO A 164 4.37 14.83 -11.10
C PRO A 164 5.50 15.87 -11.12
N GLN A 165 6.37 15.83 -10.11
CA GLN A 165 7.47 16.78 -9.95
C GLN A 165 8.76 16.04 -9.53
N LYS A 166 9.92 16.59 -9.94
CA LYS A 166 11.24 16.08 -9.61
C LYS A 166 11.44 15.85 -8.11
N ASN A 167 11.14 16.85 -7.28
CA ASN A 167 11.36 16.78 -5.84
C ASN A 167 10.58 15.64 -5.16
N VAL A 168 9.43 15.25 -5.70
CA VAL A 168 8.63 14.14 -5.14
C VAL A 168 9.30 12.79 -5.40
N VAL A 169 9.88 12.60 -6.58
CA VAL A 169 10.66 11.39 -6.90
C VAL A 169 11.89 11.31 -5.98
N GLU A 170 12.60 12.43 -5.81
CA GLU A 170 13.75 12.52 -4.92
C GLU A 170 13.37 12.30 -3.45
N ASP A 171 12.25 12.83 -2.98
CA ASP A 171 11.76 12.67 -1.61
C ASP A 171 11.43 11.19 -1.31
N ILE A 172 10.74 10.50 -2.23
CA ILE A 172 10.45 9.06 -2.10
C ILE A 172 11.76 8.27 -2.03
N THR A 173 12.66 8.49 -2.98
CA THR A 173 13.95 7.79 -3.06
C THR A 173 14.78 8.01 -1.79
N LYS A 174 14.86 9.26 -1.32
CA LYS A 174 15.57 9.62 -0.10
C LYS A 174 14.94 9.00 1.16
N SER A 175 13.60 8.92 1.22
CA SER A 175 12.89 8.28 2.33
C SER A 175 13.23 6.79 2.43
N LEU A 176 13.41 6.12 1.28
CA LEU A 176 13.70 4.68 1.20
C LEU A 176 15.21 4.34 1.35
N ASN A 177 16.09 5.32 1.27
CA ASN A 177 17.55 5.11 1.44
C ASN A 177 18.02 5.24 2.90
N LYS A 178 17.13 5.09 3.88
CA LYS A 178 17.48 5.14 5.30
C LYS A 178 18.11 3.83 5.75
N ASP A 179 19.11 3.94 6.62
CA ASP A 179 19.89 2.80 7.15
C ASP A 179 19.26 2.12 8.37
N THR A 180 18.09 2.59 8.82
CA THR A 180 17.43 2.08 10.02
C THR A 180 16.13 1.37 9.68
N LEU A 181 15.87 0.24 10.33
CA LEU A 181 14.54 -0.37 10.30
C LEU A 181 13.49 0.62 10.82
N PRO A 182 12.32 0.62 10.20
CA PRO A 182 11.26 1.55 10.58
C PRO A 182 10.70 1.23 11.97
N LEU A 183 10.29 2.28 12.68
CA LEU A 183 9.52 2.14 13.93
C LEU A 183 8.25 1.28 13.74
N SER A 184 7.72 1.25 12.54
CA SER A 184 6.58 0.42 12.16
C SER A 184 6.86 -1.08 12.30
N TYR A 185 8.12 -1.53 12.25
CA TYR A 185 8.46 -2.93 12.47
C TYR A 185 8.21 -3.37 13.92
N THR A 186 8.65 -2.60 14.88
CA THR A 186 8.35 -2.88 16.30
C THR A 186 6.84 -2.92 16.55
N PHE A 187 6.10 -1.98 15.95
CA PHE A 187 4.64 -1.98 16.03
C PHE A 187 4.02 -3.25 15.42
N LEU A 188 4.55 -3.73 14.28
CA LEU A 188 4.12 -4.98 13.66
C LEU A 188 4.30 -6.16 14.62
N VAL A 189 5.49 -6.29 15.23
CA VAL A 189 5.82 -7.37 16.17
C VAL A 189 4.88 -7.35 17.37
N GLU A 190 4.66 -6.19 17.98
CA GLU A 190 3.75 -6.01 19.11
C GLU A 190 2.28 -6.37 18.77
N GLU A 191 1.82 -6.02 17.59
CA GLU A 191 0.46 -6.37 17.17
C GLU A 191 0.30 -7.87 16.90
N ILE A 192 1.32 -8.51 16.31
CA ILE A 192 1.33 -9.96 16.07
C ILE A 192 1.39 -10.71 17.40
N ALA A 193 2.16 -10.24 18.37
CA ALA A 193 2.27 -10.86 19.70
C ALA A 193 0.92 -11.03 20.42
N LYS A 194 -0.07 -10.22 20.09
CA LYS A 194 -1.43 -10.33 20.65
C LYS A 194 -2.19 -11.59 20.19
N SER A 195 -1.81 -12.17 19.06
CA SER A 195 -2.47 -13.33 18.45
C SER A 195 -1.56 -14.52 18.22
N ASP A 196 -0.25 -14.27 18.02
CA ASP A 196 0.76 -15.30 17.75
C ASP A 196 2.12 -14.89 18.34
N GLU A 197 2.35 -15.25 19.60
CA GLU A 197 3.59 -14.92 20.32
C GLU A 197 4.81 -15.60 19.72
N LEU A 198 4.67 -16.82 19.17
CA LEU A 198 5.80 -17.55 18.58
C LEU A 198 6.29 -16.86 17.30
N LEU A 199 5.36 -16.44 16.46
CA LEU A 199 5.68 -15.67 15.26
C LEU A 199 6.29 -14.31 15.61
N ALA A 200 5.74 -13.63 16.62
CA ALA A 200 6.27 -12.33 17.07
C ALA A 200 7.73 -12.47 17.54
N ARG A 201 8.05 -13.50 18.33
CA ARG A 201 9.44 -13.78 18.78
C ARG A 201 10.38 -13.99 17.58
N LYS A 202 9.97 -14.79 16.59
CA LYS A 202 10.78 -14.99 15.38
C LYS A 202 11.09 -13.69 14.64
N LEU A 203 10.08 -12.82 14.51
CA LEU A 203 10.25 -11.53 13.86
C LEU A 203 11.13 -10.59 14.68
N ASP A 204 11.03 -10.62 16.01
CA ASP A 204 11.87 -9.82 16.90
C ASP A 204 13.33 -10.28 16.87
N ASP A 205 13.56 -11.60 16.90
CA ASP A 205 14.89 -12.20 16.76
C ASP A 205 15.54 -11.86 15.41
N TYR A 206 14.76 -11.76 14.33
CA TYR A 206 15.25 -11.34 13.01
C TYR A 206 15.85 -9.94 13.05
N ILE A 207 15.24 -9.00 13.76
CA ILE A 207 15.77 -7.62 13.92
C ILE A 207 17.17 -7.64 14.50
N VAL A 208 17.41 -8.47 15.51
CA VAL A 208 18.69 -8.52 16.23
C VAL A 208 19.78 -9.20 15.42
N GLN A 209 19.42 -10.24 14.64
CA GLN A 209 20.39 -11.09 13.96
C GLN A 209 20.78 -10.56 12.57
N ASP A 210 19.84 -9.99 11.81
CA ASP A 210 19.98 -9.80 10.36
C ASP A 210 19.83 -8.36 9.86
N ILE A 211 19.76 -7.36 10.73
CA ILE A 211 19.72 -5.93 10.32
C ILE A 211 20.85 -5.56 9.36
N LYS A 212 21.94 -6.32 9.38
CA LYS A 212 23.12 -6.08 8.55
C LYS A 212 23.00 -6.62 7.13
N ASP A 213 22.08 -7.55 6.87
CA ASP A 213 21.89 -8.15 5.54
C ASP A 213 20.73 -7.45 4.80
N ARG A 214 21.07 -6.38 4.11
CA ARG A 214 20.12 -5.62 3.28
C ARG A 214 19.57 -6.42 2.08
N GLY A 215 20.12 -7.59 1.78
CA GLY A 215 19.65 -8.44 0.70
C GLY A 215 18.20 -8.91 0.87
N ASP A 216 17.72 -8.98 2.12
CA ASP A 216 16.35 -9.39 2.44
C ASP A 216 15.36 -8.20 2.52
N LEU A 217 15.83 -6.96 2.38
CA LEU A 217 14.99 -5.76 2.34
C LEU A 217 14.68 -5.36 0.91
N ILE A 218 13.41 -5.25 0.57
CA ILE A 218 12.93 -4.75 -0.72
C ILE A 218 12.29 -3.38 -0.49
N TYR A 219 12.76 -2.38 -1.20
CA TYR A 219 12.28 -1.01 -1.10
C TYR A 219 11.39 -0.68 -2.28
N VAL A 220 10.19 -0.18 -2.03
CA VAL A 220 9.23 0.12 -3.09
C VAL A 220 8.71 1.55 -2.98
N GLY A 221 9.10 2.38 -3.95
CA GLY A 221 8.54 3.72 -4.12
C GLY A 221 7.29 3.68 -4.98
N LEU A 222 6.27 4.50 -4.68
CA LEU A 222 5.11 4.68 -5.53
C LEU A 222 4.75 6.16 -5.70
N LEU A 223 4.56 6.58 -6.93
CA LEU A 223 3.99 7.88 -7.27
C LEU A 223 2.72 7.70 -8.11
N LEU A 224 1.57 8.10 -7.54
CA LEU A 224 0.31 8.24 -8.28
C LEU A 224 0.15 9.69 -8.73
N SER A 225 0.00 9.89 -10.06
CA SER A 225 -0.22 11.21 -10.63
C SER A 225 -0.89 11.11 -12.02
N ASN A 226 -0.85 12.18 -12.82
CA ASN A 226 -1.38 12.18 -14.17
C ASN A 226 -0.51 11.36 -15.15
N THR A 227 -0.93 11.32 -16.41
CA THR A 227 -0.28 10.50 -17.47
C THR A 227 1.21 10.82 -17.72
N LYS A 228 1.76 11.93 -17.20
CA LYS A 228 3.19 12.29 -17.30
C LYS A 228 4.05 11.69 -16.18
N THR A 229 3.49 10.85 -15.34
CA THR A 229 4.18 10.31 -14.15
C THR A 229 5.41 9.49 -14.53
N SER A 230 5.27 8.59 -15.48
CA SER A 230 6.36 7.71 -15.93
C SER A 230 7.54 8.51 -16.48
N GLU A 231 7.29 9.45 -17.38
CA GLU A 231 8.34 10.31 -17.95
C GLU A 231 9.10 11.08 -16.85
N THR A 232 8.36 11.62 -15.86
CA THR A 232 8.97 12.36 -14.75
C THR A 232 9.82 11.44 -13.86
N VAL A 233 9.33 10.24 -13.55
CA VAL A 233 10.07 9.25 -12.76
C VAL A 233 11.32 8.82 -13.52
N GLU A 234 11.20 8.45 -14.78
CA GLU A 234 12.33 8.01 -15.59
C GLU A 234 13.44 9.07 -15.71
N LYS A 235 13.05 10.34 -15.81
CA LYS A 235 13.99 11.46 -15.86
C LYS A 235 14.71 11.73 -14.56
N HIS A 236 14.07 11.50 -13.41
CA HIS A 236 14.55 11.95 -12.11
C HIS A 236 14.85 10.85 -11.10
N LEU A 237 14.47 9.59 -11.38
CA LEU A 237 14.83 8.46 -10.54
C LEU A 237 16.35 8.25 -10.61
N ASN A 238 16.95 8.25 -9.44
CA ASN A 238 18.38 8.00 -9.28
C ASN A 238 18.61 7.41 -7.87
N SER A 239 19.00 6.13 -7.79
CA SER A 239 19.25 5.43 -6.54
C SER A 239 20.30 4.35 -6.73
N ASP A 240 21.27 4.30 -5.83
CA ASP A 240 22.28 3.24 -5.74
C ASP A 240 21.78 1.99 -4.97
N ASN A 241 20.56 2.03 -4.45
CA ASN A 241 19.95 0.90 -3.78
C ASN A 241 19.49 -0.16 -4.80
N SER A 242 20.22 -1.26 -4.88
CA SER A 242 19.94 -2.35 -5.82
C SER A 242 18.60 -3.06 -5.56
N ASN A 243 18.02 -2.94 -4.37
CA ASN A 243 16.75 -3.56 -3.98
C ASN A 243 15.57 -2.56 -4.03
N LEU A 244 15.77 -1.37 -4.59
CA LEU A 244 14.70 -0.40 -4.76
C LEU A 244 14.02 -0.57 -6.11
N VAL A 245 12.69 -0.68 -6.08
CA VAL A 245 11.82 -0.60 -7.27
C VAL A 245 10.95 0.64 -7.13
N PHE A 246 10.89 1.46 -8.16
CA PHE A 246 9.99 2.59 -8.22
C PHE A 246 8.80 2.26 -9.14
N ILE A 247 7.59 2.44 -8.63
CA ILE A 247 6.34 2.25 -9.39
C ILE A 247 5.76 3.63 -9.70
N SER A 248 5.55 3.92 -10.97
CA SER A 248 4.78 5.08 -11.40
C SER A 248 3.38 4.67 -11.85
N ILE A 249 2.34 5.28 -11.31
CA ILE A 249 0.96 5.10 -11.77
C ILE A 249 0.51 6.39 -12.43
N GLY A 250 0.35 6.35 -13.75
CA GLY A 250 -0.12 7.48 -14.57
C GLY A 250 -1.54 7.27 -15.05
N ILE A 251 -2.50 8.07 -14.53
CA ILE A 251 -3.92 7.99 -14.90
C ILE A 251 -4.48 9.35 -15.32
N GLY A 252 -5.56 9.35 -16.10
CA GLY A 252 -6.14 10.57 -16.66
C GLY A 252 -6.63 11.55 -15.60
N GLN A 253 -7.35 11.06 -14.58
CA GLN A 253 -8.02 11.89 -13.57
C GLN A 253 -7.72 11.39 -12.15
N PRO A 254 -6.51 11.55 -11.64
CA PRO A 254 -6.10 10.94 -10.37
C PRO A 254 -6.84 11.51 -9.14
N GLU A 255 -7.23 12.78 -9.15
CA GLU A 255 -7.99 13.38 -8.04
C GLU A 255 -9.43 12.89 -8.00
N GLU A 256 -10.08 12.79 -9.16
CA GLU A 256 -11.45 12.28 -9.26
C GLU A 256 -11.52 10.80 -8.88
N PHE A 257 -10.54 10.01 -9.31
CA PHE A 257 -10.41 8.60 -8.89
C PHE A 257 -10.40 8.47 -7.36
N ILE A 258 -9.53 9.24 -6.67
CA ILE A 258 -9.44 9.17 -5.21
C ILE A 258 -10.75 9.64 -4.56
N LYS A 259 -11.35 10.70 -5.06
CA LYS A 259 -12.64 11.20 -4.58
C LYS A 259 -13.72 10.12 -4.68
N SER A 260 -13.87 9.51 -5.87
CA SER A 260 -14.88 8.49 -6.14
C SER A 260 -14.74 7.25 -5.26
N ILE A 261 -13.52 6.74 -5.02
CA ILE A 261 -13.31 5.57 -4.16
C ILE A 261 -13.66 5.87 -2.68
N PHE A 262 -13.40 7.08 -2.18
CA PHE A 262 -13.79 7.44 -0.82
C PHE A 262 -15.29 7.72 -0.71
N GLU A 263 -15.92 8.36 -1.69
CA GLU A 263 -17.38 8.54 -1.73
C GLU A 263 -18.09 7.19 -1.75
N LYS A 264 -17.61 6.24 -2.54
CA LYS A 264 -18.13 4.87 -2.54
C LYS A 264 -17.91 4.14 -1.22
N ALA A 265 -16.74 4.32 -0.59
CA ALA A 265 -16.47 3.75 0.73
C ALA A 265 -17.43 4.31 1.81
N GLU A 266 -17.73 5.62 1.78
CA GLU A 266 -18.72 6.22 2.66
C GLU A 266 -20.14 5.69 2.40
N GLU A 267 -20.52 5.51 1.13
CA GLU A 267 -21.81 4.89 0.76
C GLU A 267 -21.92 3.48 1.36
N LEU A 268 -20.90 2.63 1.18
CA LEU A 268 -20.89 1.26 1.68
C LEU A 268 -20.92 1.20 3.22
N ILE A 269 -20.25 2.11 3.92
CA ILE A 269 -20.29 2.19 5.38
C ILE A 269 -21.65 2.72 5.86
N SER A 270 -22.30 3.59 5.09
CA SER A 270 -23.63 4.09 5.40
C SER A 270 -24.74 3.03 5.17
N ASN A 271 -24.45 2.01 4.35
CA ASN A 271 -25.31 0.85 4.14
C ASN A 271 -24.47 -0.45 4.22
N PRO A 272 -24.06 -0.87 5.43
CA PRO A 272 -23.13 -1.99 5.60
C PRO A 272 -23.67 -3.36 5.16
N ASP A 273 -24.95 -3.49 4.85
CA ASP A 273 -25.50 -4.71 4.24
C ASP A 273 -24.99 -4.92 2.78
N LEU A 274 -24.41 -3.88 2.17
CA LEU A 274 -23.77 -3.92 0.84
C LEU A 274 -22.29 -4.37 0.89
N LEU A 275 -21.70 -4.51 2.07
CA LEU A 275 -20.29 -4.88 2.28
C LEU A 275 -20.05 -6.39 2.17
#